data_be79ec86c6bf8338992981a673f8fdc1
#
_entry.id   be79ec86c6bf8338992981a673f8fdc1
#
_cell.length_a   1.000
_cell.length_b   1.000
_cell.length_c   1.000
_cell.angle_alpha   90.00
_cell.angle_beta   90.00
_cell.angle_gamma   90.00
#
_symmetry.space_group_name_H-M   'P 1'
#
loop_
_entity.id
_entity.type
_entity.pdbx_description
1 polymer ?
#
loop_
_entity_poly.entity_id
_entity_poly.type
_entity_poly.pdbx_seq_one_letter_code
_entity_poly.pdbx_strand_id
1 'polypeptide(L)'
;MEQVDVIVVGGGLAGLAAAYGLAREGAEVMVLERGDYSGAKNVTGGRLYTSVIGDLYPELWEEAPFERAVTRELVSMVADGRMATFEIAAEEFGGERPQSHTVVRARLDRYLADKVAEAGGMVIPKMKVDALLTEGGSGAHGAGDGLDASARVIGIRAGDDEIGAGVVVVAEGVLGLLATEAGLCERPAPADTALGYKEVIELPAEVIEDRWHLAPGEGAAQLFLGSVTDGIMGGAFLYTNRESVALGLVLGMEQMRSRDDELESWQLLDGFKAHPAVAPLLKGGETVEYSAHAVAEGGIARVPRLLGDGYVLAGDAAGLSLNALITVRGMDFAIASGYHAAAATAAALAAGDTSAAGLASYERRLRESFVLRDLQTAAGVPGLLENRRLFTHYPEAVTELMRDLFTVGPGPASKLSSTGLRGLRRRFMDPATVKDLLSFRRI
;
A
#
# COMPACT_ATOMS: atom_id res chain seq x y z
N MET A 1 5.36 10.54 35.67
CA MET A 1 5.24 10.13 34.29
C MET A 1 6.39 9.18 34.00
N GLU A 2 6.10 7.95 33.62
CA GLU A 2 7.07 6.98 33.10
C GLU A 2 7.73 7.56 31.88
N GLN A 3 9.01 7.29 31.63
CA GLN A 3 9.74 7.90 30.54
C GLN A 3 10.60 6.85 29.85
N VAL A 4 10.52 6.79 28.50
CA VAL A 4 11.33 5.94 27.64
C VAL A 4 12.09 6.79 26.62
N ASP A 5 13.05 6.22 25.93
CA ASP A 5 13.77 6.96 24.88
C ASP A 5 12.85 7.25 23.68
N VAL A 6 12.09 6.24 23.25
CA VAL A 6 11.21 6.36 22.06
C VAL A 6 9.88 5.65 22.25
N ILE A 7 8.80 6.36 21.93
CA ILE A 7 7.48 5.75 21.73
C ILE A 7 7.19 5.67 20.23
N VAL A 8 6.74 4.49 19.78
CA VAL A 8 6.27 4.26 18.42
C VAL A 8 4.76 4.05 18.44
N VAL A 9 4.02 4.91 17.77
CA VAL A 9 2.57 4.83 17.68
C VAL A 9 2.18 4.06 16.42
N GLY A 10 1.71 2.83 16.60
CA GLY A 10 1.29 1.91 15.54
C GLY A 10 2.27 0.76 15.30
N GLY A 11 1.79 -0.46 15.51
CA GLY A 11 2.50 -1.72 15.30
C GLY A 11 2.35 -2.27 13.87
N GLY A 12 2.35 -1.38 12.86
CA GLY A 12 2.44 -1.75 11.45
C GLY A 12 3.89 -1.77 10.95
N LEU A 13 4.09 -2.02 9.64
CA LEU A 13 5.43 -2.21 9.06
C LEU A 13 6.37 -1.03 9.30
N ALA A 14 5.91 0.21 9.22
CA ALA A 14 6.75 1.38 9.48
C ALA A 14 7.18 1.48 10.94
N GLY A 15 6.22 1.32 11.86
CA GLY A 15 6.50 1.39 13.29
C GLY A 15 7.40 0.23 13.75
N LEU A 16 7.13 -0.99 13.29
CA LEU A 16 7.94 -2.16 13.65
C LEU A 16 9.36 -2.08 13.10
N ALA A 17 9.53 -1.59 11.85
CA ALA A 17 10.86 -1.38 11.29
C ALA A 17 11.63 -0.28 12.06
N ALA A 18 10.95 0.79 12.49
CA ALA A 18 11.57 1.82 13.32
C ALA A 18 11.94 1.27 14.69
N ALA A 19 11.03 0.58 15.36
CA ALA A 19 11.25 0.01 16.68
C ALA A 19 12.38 -1.01 16.69
N TYR A 20 12.43 -1.89 15.67
CA TYR A 20 13.50 -2.87 15.54
C TYR A 20 14.88 -2.22 15.44
N GLY A 21 15.01 -1.21 14.57
CA GLY A 21 16.28 -0.51 14.42
C GLY A 21 16.73 0.21 15.70
N LEU A 22 15.80 0.87 16.37
CA LEU A 22 16.07 1.59 17.61
C LEU A 22 16.45 0.63 18.76
N ALA A 23 15.70 -0.47 18.93
CA ALA A 23 16.01 -1.48 19.95
C ALA A 23 17.40 -2.12 19.75
N ARG A 24 17.79 -2.38 18.51
CA ARG A 24 19.15 -2.88 18.17
C ARG A 24 20.26 -1.89 18.53
N GLU A 25 19.99 -0.61 18.44
CA GLU A 25 20.94 0.45 18.87
C GLU A 25 20.93 0.65 20.40
N GLY A 26 20.11 -0.12 21.14
CA GLY A 26 20.04 -0.11 22.59
C GLY A 26 19.13 0.97 23.17
N ALA A 27 18.28 1.61 22.37
CA ALA A 27 17.29 2.55 22.89
C ALA A 27 16.14 1.80 23.61
N GLU A 28 15.60 2.40 24.65
CA GLU A 28 14.38 1.94 25.30
C GLU A 28 13.17 2.33 24.46
N VAL A 29 12.60 1.32 23.74
CA VAL A 29 11.54 1.53 22.74
C VAL A 29 10.25 0.86 23.16
N MET A 30 9.15 1.62 23.10
CA MET A 30 7.80 1.14 23.36
C MET A 30 6.92 1.33 22.14
N VAL A 31 6.40 0.24 21.56
CA VAL A 31 5.42 0.25 20.44
C VAL A 31 4.03 0.10 21.00
N LEU A 32 3.14 1.05 20.70
CA LEU A 32 1.75 1.02 21.13
C LEU A 32 0.85 0.70 19.92
N GLU A 33 0.18 -0.46 19.96
CA GLU A 33 -0.71 -0.95 18.92
C GLU A 33 -2.16 -1.03 19.43
N ARG A 34 -3.08 -0.36 18.71
CA ARG A 34 -4.51 -0.36 19.09
C ARG A 34 -5.24 -1.67 18.81
N GLY A 35 -4.72 -2.48 17.90
CA GLY A 35 -5.28 -3.79 17.55
C GLY A 35 -4.96 -4.86 18.58
N ASP A 36 -5.61 -6.02 18.45
CA ASP A 36 -5.37 -7.16 19.33
C ASP A 36 -3.95 -7.72 19.22
N TYR A 37 -3.29 -7.47 18.10
CA TYR A 37 -1.89 -7.79 17.79
C TYR A 37 -1.43 -6.95 16.59
N SER A 38 -0.13 -6.85 16.37
CA SER A 38 0.45 -6.19 15.20
C SER A 38 -0.04 -6.88 13.91
N GLY A 39 -0.68 -6.10 13.03
CA GLY A 39 -1.30 -6.63 11.81
C GLY A 39 -2.80 -6.90 11.88
N ALA A 40 -3.42 -6.91 13.10
CA ALA A 40 -4.85 -7.22 13.26
C ALA A 40 -5.79 -6.24 12.53
N LYS A 41 -5.36 -5.01 12.32
CA LYS A 41 -6.14 -3.96 11.64
C LYS A 41 -5.71 -3.72 10.20
N ASN A 42 -4.69 -4.42 9.73
CA ASN A 42 -4.16 -4.25 8.38
C ASN A 42 -4.93 -5.14 7.39
N VAL A 43 -5.12 -4.64 6.17
CA VAL A 43 -5.68 -5.46 5.09
C VAL A 43 -4.68 -6.57 4.76
N THR A 44 -5.10 -7.79 4.99
CA THR A 44 -4.27 -8.98 4.86
C THR A 44 -4.02 -9.35 3.40
N GLY A 45 -2.81 -9.82 3.08
CA GLY A 45 -2.40 -10.26 1.74
C GLY A 45 -2.16 -9.08 0.79
N GLY A 46 -0.97 -9.01 0.32
CA GLY A 46 -0.53 -8.02 -0.60
C GLY A 46 0.75 -8.48 -1.26
N ARG A 47 1.33 -7.61 -2.05
CA ARG A 47 2.62 -7.80 -2.68
C ARG A 47 3.64 -6.85 -2.05
N LEU A 48 4.72 -7.39 -1.53
CA LEU A 48 5.85 -6.65 -0.98
C LEU A 48 7.03 -6.72 -1.96
N TYR A 49 7.54 -5.57 -2.38
CA TYR A 49 8.74 -5.48 -3.20
C TYR A 49 9.98 -5.66 -2.32
N THR A 50 10.46 -6.90 -2.25
CA THR A 50 11.53 -7.31 -1.34
C THR A 50 12.92 -6.94 -1.86
N SER A 51 13.12 -6.79 -3.16
CA SER A 51 14.41 -6.39 -3.73
C SER A 51 14.89 -5.01 -3.26
N VAL A 52 13.97 -4.07 -3.00
CA VAL A 52 14.32 -2.70 -2.59
C VAL A 52 14.55 -2.54 -1.09
N ILE A 53 14.12 -3.53 -0.28
CA ILE A 53 14.30 -3.53 1.17
C ILE A 53 15.33 -4.56 1.63
N GLY A 54 15.83 -5.41 0.74
CA GLY A 54 16.71 -6.53 1.09
C GLY A 54 18.00 -6.14 1.82
N ASP A 55 18.49 -4.92 1.59
CA ASP A 55 19.65 -4.38 2.30
C ASP A 55 19.28 -3.58 3.57
N LEU A 56 17.98 -3.40 3.82
CA LEU A 56 17.46 -2.77 5.04
C LEU A 56 17.16 -3.87 6.06
N TYR A 57 18.02 -4.04 7.07
CA TYR A 57 17.93 -5.14 8.04
C TYR A 57 17.90 -6.53 7.37
N PRO A 58 18.93 -6.92 6.60
CA PRO A 58 18.92 -8.16 5.81
C PRO A 58 18.57 -9.40 6.64
N GLU A 59 18.97 -9.45 7.90
CA GLU A 59 18.67 -10.53 8.84
C GLU A 59 17.17 -10.74 9.12
N LEU A 60 16.33 -9.72 8.94
CA LEU A 60 14.89 -9.86 9.11
C LEU A 60 14.24 -10.68 7.99
N TRP A 61 14.85 -10.68 6.80
CA TRP A 61 14.20 -11.24 5.62
C TRP A 61 14.54 -12.70 5.37
N GLU A 62 15.59 -13.23 6.00
CA GLU A 62 16.01 -14.64 5.85
C GLU A 62 14.94 -15.63 6.34
N GLU A 63 14.27 -15.30 7.46
CA GLU A 63 13.23 -16.12 8.08
C GLU A 63 11.83 -15.53 7.95
N ALA A 64 11.69 -14.43 7.21
CA ALA A 64 10.39 -13.76 7.07
C ALA A 64 9.34 -14.69 6.47
N PRO A 65 8.10 -14.68 7.00
CA PRO A 65 7.03 -15.57 6.56
C PRO A 65 6.42 -15.09 5.23
N PHE A 66 7.27 -14.99 4.20
CA PHE A 66 6.80 -14.71 2.86
C PHE A 66 5.97 -15.88 2.33
N GLU A 67 5.00 -15.57 1.49
CA GLU A 67 4.12 -16.58 0.91
C GLU A 67 4.74 -17.18 -0.35
N ARG A 68 4.79 -16.46 -1.46
CA ARG A 68 5.37 -16.92 -2.72
C ARG A 68 6.21 -15.82 -3.37
N ALA A 69 7.31 -16.19 -4.01
CA ALA A 69 8.05 -15.28 -4.88
C ALA A 69 7.24 -15.02 -6.17
N VAL A 70 7.00 -13.75 -6.51
CA VAL A 70 6.22 -13.40 -7.70
C VAL A 70 7.10 -13.52 -8.93
N THR A 71 6.87 -14.59 -9.72
CA THR A 71 7.55 -14.88 -10.98
C THR A 71 6.69 -14.58 -12.22
N ARG A 72 5.37 -14.41 -12.01
CA ARG A 72 4.39 -14.10 -13.07
C ARG A 72 3.64 -12.81 -12.76
N GLU A 73 3.71 -11.87 -13.69
CA GLU A 73 3.02 -10.60 -13.67
C GLU A 73 1.95 -10.57 -14.73
N LEU A 74 0.71 -10.32 -14.33
CA LEU A 74 -0.42 -10.28 -15.25
C LEU A 74 -1.17 -8.96 -15.13
N VAL A 75 -1.50 -8.37 -16.27
CA VAL A 75 -2.41 -7.22 -16.36
C VAL A 75 -3.58 -7.59 -17.27
N SER A 76 -4.79 -7.52 -16.75
CA SER A 76 -6.02 -7.89 -17.42
C SER A 76 -6.91 -6.68 -17.69
N MET A 77 -7.27 -6.47 -18.94
CA MET A 77 -8.31 -5.54 -19.35
C MET A 77 -9.64 -6.29 -19.38
N VAL A 78 -10.62 -5.80 -18.61
CA VAL A 78 -11.92 -6.45 -18.42
C VAL A 78 -13.02 -5.56 -19.00
N ALA A 79 -13.88 -6.15 -19.81
CA ALA A 79 -15.13 -5.57 -20.26
C ALA A 79 -16.22 -6.66 -20.14
N ASP A 80 -17.48 -6.26 -20.27
CA ASP A 80 -18.61 -7.18 -20.11
C ASP A 80 -18.44 -8.49 -20.89
N GLY A 81 -18.29 -9.60 -20.17
CA GLY A 81 -18.13 -10.94 -20.72
C GLY A 81 -16.82 -11.18 -21.49
N ARG A 82 -15.85 -10.27 -21.42
CA ARG A 82 -14.56 -10.35 -22.13
C ARG A 82 -13.41 -9.99 -21.21
N MET A 83 -12.28 -10.66 -21.40
CA MET A 83 -11.03 -10.31 -20.74
C MET A 83 -9.87 -10.52 -21.73
N ALA A 84 -8.95 -9.58 -21.76
CA ALA A 84 -7.67 -9.70 -22.43
C ALA A 84 -6.56 -9.55 -21.39
N THR A 85 -5.71 -10.56 -21.26
CA THR A 85 -4.62 -10.60 -20.28
C THR A 85 -3.28 -10.53 -20.98
N PHE A 86 -2.41 -9.67 -20.49
CA PHE A 86 -0.99 -9.63 -20.83
C PHE A 86 -0.23 -10.22 -19.67
N GLU A 87 0.62 -11.19 -19.96
CA GLU A 87 1.43 -11.89 -18.96
C GLU A 87 2.90 -11.77 -19.32
N ILE A 88 3.73 -11.57 -18.31
CA ILE A 88 5.17 -11.76 -18.37
C ILE A 88 5.59 -12.72 -17.26
N ALA A 89 6.32 -13.77 -17.65
CA ALA A 89 7.02 -14.67 -16.76
C ALA A 89 8.53 -14.50 -17.03
N ALA A 90 9.30 -14.19 -15.99
CA ALA A 90 10.72 -13.94 -16.14
C ALA A 90 11.51 -14.61 -15.00
N GLU A 91 12.58 -15.32 -15.35
CA GLU A 91 13.45 -16.00 -14.37
C GLU A 91 14.06 -15.01 -13.38
N GLU A 92 14.37 -13.78 -13.84
CA GLU A 92 14.94 -12.71 -13.03
C GLU A 92 14.00 -12.25 -11.91
N PHE A 93 12.69 -12.48 -12.03
CA PHE A 93 11.74 -12.13 -10.97
C PHE A 93 11.83 -13.07 -9.77
N GLY A 94 12.29 -14.33 -9.99
CA GLY A 94 12.36 -15.38 -8.98
C GLY A 94 13.77 -15.81 -8.56
N GLY A 95 14.83 -15.15 -9.03
CA GLY A 95 16.23 -15.51 -8.75
C GLY A 95 16.60 -15.55 -7.25
N GLU A 96 17.89 -15.54 -6.92
CA GLU A 96 18.37 -15.58 -5.53
C GLU A 96 17.79 -14.44 -4.65
N ARG A 97 17.48 -13.29 -5.25
CA ARG A 97 16.79 -12.16 -4.62
C ARG A 97 15.53 -11.83 -5.42
N PRO A 98 14.42 -12.50 -5.16
CA PRO A 98 13.17 -12.21 -5.86
C PRO A 98 12.79 -10.75 -5.78
N GLN A 99 12.26 -10.21 -6.88
CA GLN A 99 11.82 -8.82 -6.95
C GLN A 99 10.76 -8.51 -5.89
N SER A 100 9.84 -9.44 -5.66
CA SER A 100 8.75 -9.28 -4.71
C SER A 100 8.21 -10.62 -4.25
N HIS A 101 7.56 -10.59 -3.10
CA HIS A 101 6.82 -11.72 -2.55
C HIS A 101 5.39 -11.33 -2.25
N THR A 102 4.50 -12.30 -2.32
CA THR A 102 3.18 -12.18 -1.71
C THR A 102 3.31 -12.38 -0.20
N VAL A 103 2.48 -11.68 0.56
CA VAL A 103 2.54 -11.68 2.02
C VAL A 103 1.14 -11.67 2.62
N VAL A 104 1.00 -12.29 3.78
CA VAL A 104 -0.17 -12.15 4.65
C VAL A 104 0.24 -11.26 5.83
N ARG A 105 -0.31 -10.03 5.87
CA ARG A 105 0.08 -9.00 6.85
C ARG A 105 -0.05 -9.48 8.29
N ALA A 106 -1.10 -10.21 8.62
CA ALA A 106 -1.30 -10.75 9.96
C ALA A 106 -0.15 -11.69 10.42
N ARG A 107 0.55 -12.35 9.49
CA ARG A 107 1.73 -13.17 9.79
C ARG A 107 3.00 -12.33 9.80
N LEU A 108 3.20 -11.51 8.78
CA LEU A 108 4.42 -10.71 8.64
C LEU A 108 4.55 -9.68 9.77
N ASP A 109 3.47 -8.98 10.12
CA ASP A 109 3.51 -7.94 11.16
C ASP A 109 3.75 -8.58 12.55
N ARG A 110 3.18 -9.76 12.84
CA ARG A 110 3.50 -10.51 14.08
C ARG A 110 4.97 -10.91 14.14
N TYR A 111 5.47 -11.49 13.05
CA TYR A 111 6.89 -11.87 12.96
C TYR A 111 7.79 -10.67 13.25
N LEU A 112 7.51 -9.50 12.67
CA LEU A 112 8.30 -8.30 12.93
C LEU A 112 8.14 -7.81 14.37
N ALA A 113 6.96 -7.94 14.99
CA ALA A 113 6.75 -7.62 16.40
C ALA A 113 7.57 -8.53 17.32
N ASP A 114 7.65 -9.82 17.01
CA ASP A 114 8.49 -10.78 17.72
C ASP A 114 9.98 -10.39 17.59
N LYS A 115 10.42 -9.98 16.39
CA LYS A 115 11.80 -9.51 16.17
C LYS A 115 12.11 -8.21 16.93
N VAL A 116 11.15 -7.30 17.10
CA VAL A 116 11.28 -6.13 17.97
C VAL A 116 11.49 -6.58 19.42
N ALA A 117 10.70 -7.53 19.90
CA ALA A 117 10.82 -8.05 21.28
C ALA A 117 12.16 -8.78 21.49
N GLU A 118 12.62 -9.60 20.54
CA GLU A 118 13.93 -10.25 20.55
C GLU A 118 15.09 -9.24 20.62
N ALA A 119 14.92 -8.06 19.99
CA ALA A 119 15.89 -6.98 20.01
C ALA A 119 15.84 -6.14 21.33
N GLY A 120 14.90 -6.44 22.23
CA GLY A 120 14.73 -5.75 23.52
C GLY A 120 13.71 -4.62 23.53
N GLY A 121 12.97 -4.39 22.44
CA GLY A 121 11.85 -3.44 22.40
C GLY A 121 10.58 -4.04 23.01
N MET A 122 9.67 -3.18 23.47
CA MET A 122 8.36 -3.57 24.00
C MET A 122 7.28 -3.33 22.97
N VAL A 123 6.45 -4.35 22.67
CA VAL A 123 5.27 -4.21 21.81
C VAL A 123 4.03 -4.43 22.64
N ILE A 124 3.22 -3.39 22.80
CA ILE A 124 2.02 -3.39 23.66
C ILE A 124 0.78 -3.31 22.79
N PRO A 125 0.08 -4.44 22.58
CA PRO A 125 -1.19 -4.47 21.84
C PRO A 125 -2.35 -3.97 22.71
N LYS A 126 -3.49 -3.67 22.05
CA LYS A 126 -4.73 -3.16 22.66
C LYS A 126 -4.58 -1.81 23.37
N MET A 127 -3.55 -1.06 23.01
CA MET A 127 -3.32 0.27 23.55
C MET A 127 -3.46 1.33 22.46
N LYS A 128 -4.51 2.12 22.55
CA LYS A 128 -4.78 3.25 21.65
C LYS A 128 -4.15 4.51 22.23
N VAL A 129 -3.33 5.19 21.46
CA VAL A 129 -2.85 6.53 21.78
C VAL A 129 -3.94 7.53 21.44
N ASP A 130 -4.29 8.39 22.39
CA ASP A 130 -5.37 9.37 22.27
C ASP A 130 -4.85 10.78 21.99
N ALA A 131 -3.65 11.14 22.43
CA ALA A 131 -3.07 12.46 22.19
C ALA A 131 -1.53 12.46 22.27
N LEU A 132 -0.89 13.43 21.62
CA LEU A 132 0.49 13.80 21.86
C LEU A 132 0.57 14.77 23.04
N LEU A 133 1.56 14.59 23.91
CA LEU A 133 1.87 15.52 25.01
C LEU A 133 2.92 16.52 24.51
N THR A 134 2.76 17.81 24.89
CA THR A 134 3.67 18.89 24.50
C THR A 134 4.20 19.68 25.67
N GLU A 135 5.39 20.29 25.53
CA GLU A 135 5.90 21.25 26.52
C GLU A 135 4.94 22.44 26.64
N GLY A 136 4.55 22.77 27.89
CA GLY A 136 3.72 23.94 28.20
C GLY A 136 2.23 23.73 28.23
N GLY A 137 1.73 22.52 27.97
CA GLY A 137 0.31 22.22 28.10
C GLY A 137 0.01 20.74 27.98
N SER A 138 -0.78 20.20 28.88
CA SER A 138 -1.53 18.97 28.66
C SER A 138 -2.64 19.30 27.64
N GLY A 139 -2.25 19.45 26.38
CA GLY A 139 -3.17 19.84 25.32
C GLY A 139 -4.04 18.67 24.89
N ALA A 140 -5.13 18.43 25.64
CA ALA A 140 -6.36 18.05 24.98
C ALA A 140 -6.83 19.30 24.22
N HIS A 141 -6.20 19.61 23.08
CA HIS A 141 -6.78 20.59 22.16
C HIS A 141 -8.07 19.98 21.64
N GLY A 142 -9.19 20.66 21.88
CA GLY A 142 -10.47 20.29 21.29
C GLY A 142 -10.31 20.23 19.77
N ALA A 143 -11.10 19.41 19.11
CA ALA A 143 -11.08 19.29 17.66
C ALA A 143 -11.10 20.68 16.99
N GLY A 144 -9.94 21.13 16.48
CA GLY A 144 -9.80 22.42 15.81
C GLY A 144 -8.55 23.24 16.16
N ASP A 145 -7.94 23.04 17.33
CA ASP A 145 -6.72 23.76 17.71
C ASP A 145 -5.50 22.81 17.55
N GLY A 146 -4.93 22.73 16.35
CA GLY A 146 -3.70 21.97 16.09
C GLY A 146 -2.55 22.40 17.01
N LEU A 147 -1.53 21.55 17.14
CA LEU A 147 -0.30 21.92 17.86
C LEU A 147 0.26 23.22 17.30
N ASP A 148 0.65 24.12 18.18
CA ASP A 148 1.51 25.23 17.76
C ASP A 148 2.74 24.62 17.04
N ALA A 149 3.03 25.11 15.84
CA ALA A 149 4.12 24.61 14.99
C ALA A 149 5.51 24.66 15.71
N SER A 150 5.59 25.35 16.84
CA SER A 150 6.76 25.45 17.72
C SER A 150 6.68 24.54 18.94
N ALA A 151 5.55 23.83 19.19
CA ALA A 151 5.39 22.99 20.37
C ALA A 151 6.22 21.70 20.25
N ARG A 152 7.06 21.46 21.26
CA ARG A 152 7.84 20.22 21.36
C ARG A 152 6.96 19.08 21.86
N VAL A 153 6.97 17.96 21.13
CA VAL A 153 6.36 16.70 21.60
C VAL A 153 7.28 16.05 22.66
N ILE A 154 6.71 15.68 23.80
CA ILE A 154 7.43 15.12 24.96
C ILE A 154 6.88 13.75 25.39
N GLY A 155 5.88 13.20 24.69
CA GLY A 155 5.26 11.94 25.04
C GLY A 155 3.87 11.78 24.44
N ILE A 156 3.12 10.84 25.02
CA ILE A 156 1.75 10.49 24.58
C ILE A 156 0.80 10.33 25.78
N ARG A 157 -0.49 10.40 25.50
CA ARG A 157 -1.54 9.96 26.41
C ARG A 157 -2.30 8.78 25.79
N ALA A 158 -2.51 7.73 26.59
CA ALA A 158 -3.29 6.54 26.23
C ALA A 158 -4.27 6.24 27.37
N GLY A 159 -5.55 6.55 27.19
CA GLY A 159 -6.54 6.54 28.30
C GLY A 159 -6.16 7.53 29.39
N ASP A 160 -6.00 7.01 30.61
CA ASP A 160 -5.60 7.80 31.78
C ASP A 160 -4.07 7.87 31.98
N ASP A 161 -3.30 7.11 31.19
CA ASP A 161 -1.86 7.03 31.31
C ASP A 161 -1.16 8.08 30.43
N GLU A 162 -0.19 8.78 31.04
CA GLU A 162 0.74 9.68 30.35
C GLU A 162 2.15 9.08 30.39
N ILE A 163 2.75 8.88 29.20
CA ILE A 163 4.08 8.32 29.04
C ILE A 163 4.96 9.31 28.29
N GLY A 164 6.09 9.66 28.90
CA GLY A 164 7.07 10.57 28.31
C GLY A 164 8.01 9.86 27.34
N ALA A 165 8.48 10.60 26.33
CA ALA A 165 9.49 10.10 25.39
C ALA A 165 10.42 11.21 24.92
N GLY A 166 11.66 10.84 24.62
CA GLY A 166 12.60 11.73 23.93
C GLY A 166 12.16 12.02 22.50
N VAL A 167 11.59 11.00 21.80
CA VAL A 167 11.02 11.12 20.47
C VAL A 167 9.76 10.22 20.33
N VAL A 168 8.73 10.73 19.66
CA VAL A 168 7.56 9.96 19.26
C VAL A 168 7.61 9.69 17.76
N VAL A 169 7.66 8.41 17.36
CA VAL A 169 7.52 7.99 15.96
C VAL A 169 6.04 7.72 15.70
N VAL A 170 5.39 8.57 14.90
CA VAL A 170 3.98 8.43 14.54
C VAL A 170 3.86 7.60 13.25
N ALA A 171 3.42 6.36 13.40
CA ALA A 171 3.31 5.36 12.34
C ALA A 171 1.91 4.70 12.32
N GLU A 172 0.86 5.49 12.57
CA GLU A 172 -0.52 5.06 12.80
C GLU A 172 -1.31 4.68 11.53
N GLY A 173 -0.66 4.75 10.37
CA GLY A 173 -1.25 4.39 9.07
C GLY A 173 -2.05 5.54 8.44
N VAL A 174 -2.73 5.23 7.33
CA VAL A 174 -3.35 6.21 6.42
C VAL A 174 -4.44 7.08 7.06
N LEU A 175 -5.15 6.58 8.07
CA LEU A 175 -6.21 7.37 8.70
C LEU A 175 -5.67 8.58 9.46
N GLY A 176 -4.42 8.52 9.94
CA GLY A 176 -3.70 9.64 10.52
C GLY A 176 -4.48 10.39 11.60
N LEU A 177 -5.24 9.69 12.45
CA LEU A 177 -6.15 10.33 13.39
C LEU A 177 -5.40 11.17 14.42
N LEU A 178 -4.37 10.58 15.03
CA LEU A 178 -3.54 11.27 16.01
C LEU A 178 -2.78 12.46 15.39
N ALA A 179 -2.15 12.22 14.22
CA ALA A 179 -1.41 13.26 13.51
C ALA A 179 -2.33 14.41 13.04
N THR A 180 -3.54 14.09 12.57
CA THR A 180 -4.55 15.09 12.17
C THR A 180 -5.06 15.88 13.38
N GLU A 181 -5.41 15.22 14.47
CA GLU A 181 -5.90 15.86 15.69
C GLU A 181 -4.81 16.73 16.34
N ALA A 182 -3.57 16.31 16.23
CA ALA A 182 -2.40 17.10 16.67
C ALA A 182 -2.02 18.21 15.67
N GLY A 183 -2.67 18.33 14.51
CA GLY A 183 -2.34 19.35 13.50
C GLY A 183 -1.01 19.14 12.78
N LEU A 184 -0.46 17.92 12.82
CA LEU A 184 0.81 17.57 12.14
C LEU A 184 0.59 17.33 10.64
N CYS A 185 -0.60 16.92 10.24
CA CYS A 185 -1.00 16.75 8.85
C CYS A 185 -2.48 17.12 8.66
N GLU A 186 -2.85 17.38 7.41
CA GLU A 186 -4.25 17.53 7.04
C GLU A 186 -4.95 16.16 7.01
N ARG A 187 -6.25 16.15 7.32
CA ARG A 187 -7.05 14.94 7.15
C ARG A 187 -7.04 14.53 5.67
N PRO A 188 -6.80 13.24 5.36
CA PRO A 188 -6.86 12.77 3.97
C PRO A 188 -8.23 13.09 3.33
N ALA A 189 -8.21 13.78 2.19
CA ALA A 189 -9.42 14.09 1.45
C ALA A 189 -9.90 12.84 0.67
N PRO A 190 -11.22 12.71 0.39
CA PRO A 190 -11.72 11.61 -0.45
C PRO A 190 -11.06 11.53 -1.83
N ALA A 191 -10.65 12.67 -2.41
CA ALA A 191 -9.96 12.73 -3.69
C ALA A 191 -8.52 12.15 -3.63
N ASP A 192 -7.91 12.11 -2.44
CA ASP A 192 -6.55 11.62 -2.21
C ASP A 192 -6.53 10.23 -1.59
N THR A 193 -7.68 9.55 -1.54
CA THR A 193 -7.83 8.26 -0.89
C THR A 193 -8.64 7.29 -1.74
N ALA A 194 -8.32 6.01 -1.62
CA ALA A 194 -9.12 4.92 -2.14
C ALA A 194 -9.52 3.97 -0.99
N LEU A 195 -10.58 3.21 -1.19
CA LEU A 195 -10.97 2.10 -0.33
C LEU A 195 -10.51 0.80 -0.97
N GLY A 196 -9.60 0.11 -0.31
CA GLY A 196 -9.23 -1.26 -0.62
C GLY A 196 -10.04 -2.23 0.23
N TYR A 197 -10.67 -3.22 -0.41
CA TYR A 197 -11.30 -4.34 0.28
C TYR A 197 -11.01 -5.62 -0.48
N LYS A 198 -10.90 -6.69 0.29
CA LYS A 198 -10.48 -7.97 -0.24
C LYS A 198 -10.95 -9.12 0.61
N GLU A 199 -10.87 -10.27 -0.01
CA GLU A 199 -11.01 -11.57 0.62
C GLU A 199 -9.72 -12.37 0.52
N VAL A 200 -9.50 -13.24 1.51
CA VAL A 200 -8.57 -14.34 1.45
C VAL A 200 -9.37 -15.61 1.25
N ILE A 201 -9.09 -16.32 0.18
CA ILE A 201 -9.79 -17.54 -0.22
C ILE A 201 -8.82 -18.71 -0.11
N GLU A 202 -9.06 -19.64 0.79
CA GLU A 202 -8.25 -20.84 0.96
C GLU A 202 -8.41 -21.78 -0.24
N LEU A 203 -7.29 -22.26 -0.74
CA LEU A 203 -7.18 -23.26 -1.81
C LEU A 203 -5.90 -24.07 -1.58
N PRO A 204 -5.92 -25.41 -1.85
CA PRO A 204 -4.71 -26.21 -1.78
C PRO A 204 -3.58 -25.69 -2.66
N ALA A 205 -2.34 -25.81 -2.20
CA ALA A 205 -1.15 -25.31 -2.91
C ALA A 205 -1.06 -25.81 -4.36
N GLU A 206 -1.29 -27.12 -4.56
CA GLU A 206 -1.27 -27.75 -5.88
C GLU A 206 -2.37 -27.22 -6.80
N VAL A 207 -3.52 -26.82 -6.28
CA VAL A 207 -4.60 -26.22 -7.06
C VAL A 207 -4.22 -24.83 -7.52
N ILE A 208 -3.55 -24.05 -6.66
CA ILE A 208 -3.01 -22.75 -7.02
C ILE A 208 -1.93 -22.89 -8.09
N GLU A 209 -0.99 -23.78 -7.90
CA GLU A 209 0.12 -24.04 -8.84
C GLU A 209 -0.40 -24.45 -10.22
N ASP A 210 -1.37 -25.37 -10.27
CA ASP A 210 -2.00 -25.80 -11.52
C ASP A 210 -2.73 -24.65 -12.24
N ARG A 211 -3.53 -23.85 -11.51
CA ARG A 211 -4.36 -22.81 -12.11
C ARG A 211 -3.58 -21.61 -12.64
N TRP A 212 -2.47 -21.28 -12.01
CA TRP A 212 -1.57 -20.19 -12.44
C TRP A 212 -0.30 -20.65 -13.12
N HIS A 213 -0.18 -21.97 -13.40
CA HIS A 213 0.99 -22.57 -14.07
C HIS A 213 2.30 -22.23 -13.34
N LEU A 214 2.32 -22.40 -12.02
CA LEU A 214 3.44 -22.09 -11.15
C LEU A 214 4.21 -23.34 -10.78
N ALA A 215 5.52 -23.23 -10.65
CA ALA A 215 6.30 -24.22 -9.95
C ALA A 215 6.12 -24.06 -8.42
N PRO A 216 6.45 -25.08 -7.61
CA PRO A 216 6.36 -24.99 -6.16
C PRO A 216 7.13 -23.78 -5.60
N GLY A 217 6.43 -22.93 -4.82
CA GLY A 217 6.99 -21.70 -4.24
C GLY A 217 6.94 -20.46 -5.14
N GLU A 218 6.68 -20.62 -6.43
CA GLU A 218 6.42 -19.49 -7.33
C GLU A 218 5.04 -18.88 -7.10
N GLY A 219 4.91 -17.61 -7.44
CA GLY A 219 3.71 -16.83 -7.26
C GLY A 219 3.34 -16.01 -8.49
N ALA A 220 2.05 -15.66 -8.55
CA ALA A 220 1.49 -14.78 -9.56
C ALA A 220 0.86 -13.54 -8.91
N ALA A 221 1.06 -12.39 -9.55
CA ALA A 221 0.38 -11.14 -9.24
C ALA A 221 -0.40 -10.68 -10.46
N GLN A 222 -1.71 -10.54 -10.33
CA GLN A 222 -2.60 -10.14 -11.41
C GLN A 222 -3.39 -8.89 -11.05
N LEU A 223 -3.34 -7.89 -11.92
CA LEU A 223 -4.13 -6.67 -11.83
C LEU A 223 -5.22 -6.68 -12.89
N PHE A 224 -6.37 -6.09 -12.57
CA PHE A 224 -7.52 -6.02 -13.46
C PHE A 224 -8.01 -4.58 -13.55
N LEU A 225 -8.20 -4.10 -14.78
CA LEU A 225 -8.71 -2.78 -15.10
C LEU A 225 -9.96 -2.90 -15.97
N GLY A 226 -10.93 -2.03 -15.77
CA GLY A 226 -12.13 -1.98 -16.61
C GLY A 226 -13.43 -2.18 -15.85
N SER A 227 -14.36 -2.97 -16.39
CA SER A 227 -15.72 -3.11 -15.84
C SER A 227 -15.81 -3.64 -14.41
N VAL A 228 -14.72 -4.18 -13.87
CA VAL A 228 -14.64 -4.65 -12.46
C VAL A 228 -14.89 -3.55 -11.43
N THR A 229 -14.68 -2.29 -11.79
CA THR A 229 -14.91 -1.14 -10.90
C THR A 229 -16.12 -0.30 -11.30
N ASP A 230 -16.86 -0.71 -12.32
CA ASP A 230 -17.98 0.04 -12.91
C ASP A 230 -17.64 1.51 -13.19
N GLY A 231 -16.44 1.74 -13.72
CA GLY A 231 -15.93 3.05 -14.11
C GLY A 231 -15.50 3.97 -12.97
N ILE A 232 -15.45 3.46 -11.74
CA ILE A 232 -14.80 4.12 -10.61
C ILE A 232 -13.28 4.03 -10.81
N MET A 233 -12.52 5.05 -10.44
CA MET A 233 -11.06 5.03 -10.39
C MET A 233 -10.59 3.85 -9.54
N GLY A 234 -9.67 3.04 -10.07
CA GLY A 234 -9.12 1.89 -9.37
C GLY A 234 -9.03 0.63 -10.22
N GLY A 235 -9.09 -0.51 -9.57
CA GLY A 235 -8.98 -1.82 -10.23
C GLY A 235 -9.18 -2.96 -9.26
N ALA A 236 -9.06 -4.18 -9.78
CA ALA A 236 -9.02 -5.38 -8.97
C ALA A 236 -7.61 -5.97 -8.95
N PHE A 237 -7.34 -6.79 -7.97
CA PHE A 237 -6.10 -7.54 -7.85
C PHE A 237 -6.35 -8.98 -7.41
N LEU A 238 -5.40 -9.84 -7.75
CA LEU A 238 -5.35 -11.22 -7.30
C LEU A 238 -3.89 -11.60 -7.09
N TYR A 239 -3.57 -12.09 -5.88
CA TYR A 239 -2.24 -12.54 -5.50
C TYR A 239 -2.31 -13.97 -4.98
N THR A 240 -1.43 -14.83 -5.47
CA THR A 240 -1.35 -16.21 -4.99
C THR A 240 -0.47 -16.28 -3.75
N ASN A 241 -0.98 -16.86 -2.66
CA ASN A 241 -0.25 -17.21 -1.47
C ASN A 241 0.08 -18.71 -1.47
N ARG A 242 0.68 -19.24 -0.41
CA ARG A 242 1.04 -20.67 -0.33
C ARG A 242 -0.19 -21.58 -0.46
N GLU A 243 -1.21 -21.31 0.35
CA GLU A 243 -2.45 -22.11 0.44
C GLU A 243 -3.69 -21.21 0.42
N SER A 244 -3.61 -20.06 -0.20
CA SER A 244 -4.73 -19.15 -0.39
C SER A 244 -4.50 -18.22 -1.57
N VAL A 245 -5.57 -17.53 -1.96
CA VAL A 245 -5.54 -16.44 -2.91
C VAL A 245 -6.08 -15.20 -2.22
N ALA A 246 -5.33 -14.09 -2.27
CA ALA A 246 -5.83 -12.78 -1.88
C ALA A 246 -6.40 -12.08 -3.10
N LEU A 247 -7.66 -11.74 -3.06
CA LEU A 247 -8.35 -11.08 -4.17
C LEU A 247 -9.13 -9.89 -3.65
N GLY A 248 -9.15 -8.78 -4.39
CA GLY A 248 -9.85 -7.59 -3.94
C GLY A 248 -9.98 -6.50 -4.97
N LEU A 249 -10.57 -5.40 -4.53
CA LEU A 249 -10.78 -4.18 -5.29
C LEU A 249 -10.16 -2.99 -4.54
N VAL A 250 -9.71 -2.01 -5.31
CA VAL A 250 -9.34 -0.68 -4.82
C VAL A 250 -10.19 0.33 -5.57
N LEU A 251 -10.96 1.16 -4.86
CA LEU A 251 -11.89 2.13 -5.44
C LEU A 251 -11.66 3.52 -4.89
N GLY A 252 -11.56 4.52 -5.76
CA GLY A 252 -11.42 5.93 -5.40
C GLY A 252 -12.61 6.44 -4.60
N MET A 253 -12.36 6.98 -3.40
CA MET A 253 -13.43 7.38 -2.48
C MET A 253 -14.26 8.55 -3.00
N GLU A 254 -13.66 9.48 -3.74
CA GLU A 254 -14.38 10.63 -4.31
C GLU A 254 -15.42 10.17 -5.34
N GLN A 255 -15.05 9.24 -6.23
CA GLN A 255 -15.96 8.71 -7.24
C GLN A 255 -17.04 7.83 -6.61
N MET A 256 -16.71 7.06 -5.57
CA MET A 256 -17.72 6.29 -4.82
C MET A 256 -18.78 7.21 -4.19
N ARG A 257 -18.35 8.32 -3.57
CA ARG A 257 -19.24 9.27 -2.92
C ARG A 257 -20.12 10.06 -3.90
N SER A 258 -19.65 10.27 -5.11
CA SER A 258 -20.35 11.03 -6.15
C SER A 258 -21.37 10.20 -6.94
N ARG A 259 -21.56 8.93 -6.64
CA ARG A 259 -22.56 8.07 -7.27
C ARG A 259 -23.95 8.33 -6.69
N ASP A 260 -24.93 8.34 -7.57
CA ASP A 260 -26.36 8.52 -7.24
C ASP A 260 -27.13 7.17 -7.26
N ASP A 261 -26.44 6.04 -7.53
CA ASP A 261 -27.04 4.72 -7.56
C ASP A 261 -26.89 3.97 -6.21
N GLU A 262 -27.66 2.90 -6.07
CA GLU A 262 -27.67 2.04 -4.86
C GLU A 262 -26.58 0.95 -4.90
N LEU A 263 -25.56 1.09 -5.77
CA LEU A 263 -24.52 0.06 -5.91
C LEU A 263 -23.59 0.07 -4.70
N GLU A 264 -23.63 -1.00 -3.94
CA GLU A 264 -22.74 -1.22 -2.81
C GLU A 264 -21.41 -1.81 -3.26
N SER A 265 -20.32 -1.39 -2.64
CA SER A 265 -18.97 -1.79 -3.03
C SER A 265 -18.71 -3.30 -2.95
N TRP A 266 -19.36 -4.01 -2.01
CA TRP A 266 -19.27 -5.47 -1.91
C TRP A 266 -19.87 -6.19 -3.12
N GLN A 267 -20.89 -5.60 -3.78
CA GLN A 267 -21.50 -6.16 -4.99
C GLN A 267 -20.52 -6.16 -6.17
N LEU A 268 -19.62 -5.15 -6.24
CA LEU A 268 -18.54 -5.14 -7.23
C LEU A 268 -17.55 -6.29 -7.00
N LEU A 269 -17.22 -6.60 -5.74
CA LEU A 269 -16.35 -7.72 -5.40
C LEU A 269 -17.00 -9.05 -5.77
N ASP A 270 -18.28 -9.23 -5.45
CA ASP A 270 -19.03 -10.45 -5.83
C ASP A 270 -19.16 -10.57 -7.35
N GLY A 271 -19.43 -9.48 -8.05
CA GLY A 271 -19.42 -9.43 -9.52
C GLY A 271 -18.07 -9.82 -10.11
N PHE A 272 -16.98 -9.35 -9.51
CA PHE A 272 -15.62 -9.70 -9.94
C PHE A 272 -15.33 -11.20 -9.72
N LYS A 273 -15.69 -11.75 -8.57
CA LYS A 273 -15.57 -13.19 -8.28
C LYS A 273 -16.40 -14.04 -9.24
N ALA A 274 -17.58 -13.57 -9.61
CA ALA A 274 -18.49 -14.25 -10.53
C ALA A 274 -18.09 -14.12 -12.03
N HIS A 275 -17.12 -13.25 -12.36
CA HIS A 275 -16.68 -13.06 -13.75
C HIS A 275 -16.23 -14.40 -14.37
N PRO A 276 -16.66 -14.75 -15.61
CA PRO A 276 -16.39 -16.07 -16.22
C PRO A 276 -14.90 -16.46 -16.30
N ALA A 277 -14.00 -15.48 -16.36
CA ALA A 277 -12.56 -15.74 -16.38
C ALA A 277 -11.94 -15.82 -14.98
N VAL A 278 -12.64 -15.39 -13.92
CA VAL A 278 -12.13 -15.37 -12.53
C VAL A 278 -12.73 -16.52 -11.72
N ALA A 279 -14.03 -16.78 -11.85
CA ALA A 279 -14.73 -17.82 -11.08
C ALA A 279 -14.05 -19.21 -11.17
N PRO A 280 -13.54 -19.69 -12.33
CA PRO A 280 -12.83 -20.95 -12.39
C PRO A 280 -11.54 -20.99 -11.56
N LEU A 281 -10.85 -19.83 -11.43
CA LEU A 281 -9.64 -19.71 -10.62
C LEU A 281 -9.92 -19.89 -9.13
N LEU A 282 -11.12 -19.53 -8.67
CA LEU A 282 -11.54 -19.56 -7.27
C LEU A 282 -12.36 -20.82 -6.92
N LYS A 283 -12.69 -21.67 -7.90
CA LYS A 283 -13.57 -22.82 -7.72
C LYS A 283 -13.10 -23.75 -6.60
N GLY A 284 -13.98 -24.03 -5.65
CA GLY A 284 -13.70 -24.91 -4.52
C GLY A 284 -12.95 -24.25 -3.37
N GLY A 285 -12.66 -22.95 -3.47
CA GLY A 285 -12.09 -22.20 -2.37
C GLY A 285 -13.14 -21.74 -1.36
N GLU A 286 -12.70 -21.49 -0.13
CA GLU A 286 -13.50 -20.98 0.97
C GLU A 286 -12.97 -19.60 1.40
N THR A 287 -13.85 -18.60 1.52
CA THR A 287 -13.48 -17.29 2.05
C THR A 287 -13.27 -17.38 3.54
N VAL A 288 -12.04 -17.15 4.01
CA VAL A 288 -11.65 -17.23 5.43
C VAL A 288 -11.41 -15.85 6.06
N GLU A 289 -11.25 -14.83 5.25
CA GLU A 289 -11.07 -13.47 5.73
C GLU A 289 -11.67 -12.47 4.74
N TYR A 290 -12.35 -11.46 5.29
CA TYR A 290 -12.76 -10.25 4.59
C TYR A 290 -12.23 -9.03 5.36
N SER A 291 -11.63 -8.10 4.65
CA SER A 291 -11.10 -6.88 5.26
C SER A 291 -11.19 -5.68 4.32
N ALA A 292 -11.34 -4.49 4.91
CA ALA A 292 -11.37 -3.24 4.18
C ALA A 292 -10.48 -2.19 4.87
N HIS A 293 -9.77 -1.40 4.08
CA HIS A 293 -8.88 -0.35 4.57
C HIS A 293 -8.78 0.80 3.56
N ALA A 294 -8.60 2.02 4.07
CA ALA A 294 -8.25 3.15 3.22
C ALA A 294 -6.80 3.02 2.71
N VAL A 295 -6.55 3.55 1.52
CA VAL A 295 -5.23 3.61 0.89
C VAL A 295 -4.98 5.06 0.48
N ALA A 296 -3.76 5.57 0.72
CA ALA A 296 -3.38 6.91 0.29
C ALA A 296 -3.03 6.92 -1.21
N GLU A 297 -3.62 7.86 -1.96
CA GLU A 297 -3.47 8.02 -3.41
C GLU A 297 -2.93 9.42 -3.81
N GLY A 298 -2.67 10.29 -2.83
CA GLY A 298 -2.32 11.69 -3.09
C GLY A 298 -0.88 11.93 -3.59
N GLY A 299 -0.03 10.91 -3.55
CA GLY A 299 1.36 11.01 -4.01
C GLY A 299 2.20 12.05 -3.27
N ILE A 300 3.29 12.50 -3.92
CA ILE A 300 4.26 13.44 -3.30
C ILE A 300 3.65 14.77 -2.86
N ALA A 301 2.58 15.23 -3.51
CA ALA A 301 1.93 16.51 -3.18
C ALA A 301 1.22 16.49 -1.80
N ARG A 302 0.96 15.31 -1.24
CA ARG A 302 0.29 15.11 0.04
C ARG A 302 1.22 14.67 1.16
N VAL A 303 2.53 14.56 0.90
CA VAL A 303 3.51 14.31 1.96
C VAL A 303 3.56 15.54 2.88
N PRO A 304 3.23 15.39 4.19
CA PRO A 304 3.20 16.49 5.12
C PRO A 304 4.62 16.86 5.58
N ARG A 305 4.72 17.76 6.55
CA ARG A 305 5.97 17.97 7.27
C ARG A 305 6.32 16.69 8.04
N LEU A 306 7.45 16.06 7.70
CA LEU A 306 7.82 14.72 8.15
C LEU A 306 8.33 14.66 9.59
N LEU A 307 8.70 15.79 10.17
CA LEU A 307 9.31 15.86 11.50
C LEU A 307 9.13 17.22 12.16
N GLY A 308 9.27 17.25 13.47
CA GLY A 308 9.31 18.45 14.30
C GLY A 308 10.07 18.17 15.58
N ASP A 309 9.98 19.08 16.54
CA ASP A 309 10.64 18.91 17.84
C ASP A 309 10.00 17.73 18.58
N GLY A 310 10.79 16.67 18.81
CA GLY A 310 10.38 15.47 19.51
C GLY A 310 9.49 14.48 18.74
N TYR A 311 9.30 14.64 17.42
CA TYR A 311 8.51 13.67 16.63
C TYR A 311 9.00 13.48 15.20
N VAL A 312 8.66 12.31 14.64
CA VAL A 312 8.76 11.99 13.20
C VAL A 312 7.50 11.24 12.73
N LEU A 313 7.08 11.47 11.48
CA LEU A 313 6.01 10.73 10.82
C LEU A 313 6.60 9.66 9.91
N ALA A 314 6.05 8.44 9.88
CA ALA A 314 6.54 7.35 9.03
C ALA A 314 5.40 6.54 8.40
N GLY A 315 5.67 5.90 7.26
CA GLY A 315 4.71 5.10 6.53
C GLY A 315 3.54 5.91 5.98
N ASP A 316 2.36 5.30 5.94
CA ASP A 316 1.15 5.93 5.39
C ASP A 316 0.69 7.15 6.20
N ALA A 317 1.04 7.25 7.49
CA ALA A 317 0.80 8.45 8.30
C ALA A 317 1.56 9.67 7.75
N ALA A 318 2.65 9.44 7.03
CA ALA A 318 3.42 10.45 6.31
C ALA A 318 3.06 10.53 4.80
N GLY A 319 1.98 9.87 4.36
CA GLY A 319 1.56 9.83 2.95
C GLY A 319 2.54 9.09 2.03
N LEU A 320 3.37 8.20 2.59
CA LEU A 320 4.42 7.50 1.84
C LEU A 320 3.86 6.22 1.21
N SER A 321 3.10 6.38 0.15
CA SER A 321 2.61 5.30 -0.71
C SER A 321 2.67 5.74 -2.18
N LEU A 322 2.86 4.79 -3.07
CA LEU A 322 3.03 5.01 -4.50
C LEU A 322 2.02 4.17 -5.28
N ASN A 323 1.20 4.83 -6.09
CA ASN A 323 0.46 4.20 -7.17
C ASN A 323 1.07 4.66 -8.50
N ALA A 324 1.69 3.75 -9.24
CA ALA A 324 2.23 3.99 -10.58
C ALA A 324 1.49 3.14 -11.62
N LEU A 325 0.18 3.03 -11.52
CA LEU A 325 -0.75 2.26 -12.36
C LEU A 325 -0.60 0.74 -12.17
N ILE A 326 0.41 0.14 -12.79
CA ILE A 326 0.70 -1.30 -12.70
C ILE A 326 1.60 -1.67 -11.52
N THR A 327 2.17 -0.69 -10.86
CA THR A 327 3.04 -0.87 -9.69
C THR A 327 2.48 -0.07 -8.53
N VAL A 328 1.89 -0.77 -7.55
CA VAL A 328 1.37 -0.17 -6.33
C VAL A 328 2.27 -0.57 -5.17
N ARG A 329 2.83 0.41 -4.48
CA ARG A 329 3.82 0.24 -3.42
C ARG A 329 3.45 1.06 -2.19
N GLY A 330 3.50 0.44 -1.03
CA GLY A 330 3.25 1.08 0.26
C GLY A 330 4.01 0.36 1.37
N MET A 331 4.04 -0.97 1.35
CA MET A 331 4.68 -1.78 2.39
C MET A 331 6.20 -1.58 2.44
N ASP A 332 6.86 -1.57 1.31
CA ASP A 332 8.29 -1.30 1.18
C ASP A 332 8.63 0.15 1.52
N PHE A 333 7.77 1.12 1.16
CA PHE A 333 7.89 2.51 1.59
C PHE A 333 7.74 2.65 3.11
N ALA A 334 6.80 1.93 3.70
CA ALA A 334 6.59 1.90 5.14
C ALA A 334 7.83 1.36 5.87
N ILE A 335 8.35 0.21 5.46
CA ILE A 335 9.57 -0.40 6.02
C ILE A 335 10.76 0.55 5.88
N ALA A 336 11.00 1.09 4.69
CA ALA A 336 12.13 1.98 4.45
C ALA A 336 12.02 3.29 5.25
N SER A 337 10.82 3.86 5.36
CA SER A 337 10.63 5.07 6.17
C SER A 337 10.88 4.78 7.66
N GLY A 338 10.42 3.64 8.17
CA GLY A 338 10.73 3.20 9.53
C GLY A 338 12.22 3.02 9.78
N TYR A 339 12.93 2.37 8.85
CA TYR A 339 14.39 2.23 8.89
C TYR A 339 15.10 3.58 8.97
N HIS A 340 14.72 4.53 8.12
CA HIS A 340 15.33 5.86 8.12
C HIS A 340 14.94 6.68 9.34
N ALA A 341 13.74 6.51 9.89
CA ALA A 341 13.30 7.12 11.12
C ALA A 341 14.13 6.61 12.31
N ALA A 342 14.36 5.28 12.39
CA ALA A 342 15.20 4.68 13.42
C ALA A 342 16.62 5.28 13.40
N ALA A 343 17.27 5.28 12.23
CA ALA A 343 18.64 5.76 12.10
C ALA A 343 18.77 7.25 12.43
N ALA A 344 17.78 8.08 12.09
CA ALA A 344 17.78 9.50 12.43
C ALA A 344 17.51 9.74 13.91
N THR A 345 16.57 9.01 14.49
CA THR A 345 16.20 9.11 15.89
C THR A 345 17.35 8.64 16.80
N ALA A 346 18.00 7.52 16.50
CA ALA A 346 19.16 7.03 17.24
C ALA A 346 20.30 8.06 17.24
N ALA A 347 20.59 8.67 16.09
CA ALA A 347 21.60 9.72 15.99
C ALA A 347 21.23 10.97 16.81
N ALA A 348 19.96 11.38 16.81
CA ALA A 348 19.47 12.51 17.59
C ALA A 348 19.55 12.26 19.11
N LEU A 349 19.17 11.07 19.57
CA LEU A 349 19.30 10.64 20.96
C LEU A 349 20.76 10.63 21.42
N ALA A 350 21.65 10.05 20.62
CA ALA A 350 23.07 9.99 20.91
C ALA A 350 23.72 11.40 20.99
N ALA A 351 23.22 12.36 20.21
CA ALA A 351 23.65 13.75 20.25
C ALA A 351 23.00 14.58 21.37
N GLY A 352 21.98 14.04 22.05
CA GLY A 352 21.17 14.76 23.03
C GLY A 352 20.33 15.91 22.42
N ASP A 353 20.09 15.87 21.10
CA ASP A 353 19.31 16.88 20.36
C ASP A 353 18.16 16.20 19.58
N THR A 354 16.99 16.16 20.18
CA THR A 354 15.76 15.65 19.58
C THR A 354 14.85 16.78 19.04
N SER A 355 15.43 17.97 18.81
CA SER A 355 14.75 19.05 18.06
C SER A 355 14.56 18.69 16.58
N ALA A 356 13.77 19.48 15.87
CA ALA A 356 13.65 19.36 14.41
C ALA A 356 15.00 19.41 13.68
N ALA A 357 15.97 20.17 14.22
CA ALA A 357 17.33 20.24 13.68
C ALA A 357 18.09 18.93 13.88
N GLY A 358 18.03 18.33 15.07
CA GLY A 358 18.65 17.05 15.39
C GLY A 358 18.04 15.90 14.56
N LEU A 359 16.72 15.93 14.34
CA LEU A 359 15.97 14.93 13.55
C LEU A 359 16.03 15.16 12.02
N ALA A 360 16.58 16.29 11.53
CA ALA A 360 16.56 16.66 10.11
C ALA A 360 17.24 15.64 9.18
N SER A 361 18.11 14.78 9.72
CA SER A 361 18.71 13.69 8.95
C SER A 361 17.69 12.70 8.39
N TYR A 362 16.49 12.58 9.00
CA TYR A 362 15.41 11.73 8.51
C TYR A 362 14.93 12.11 7.12
N GLU A 363 14.54 13.38 6.94
CA GLU A 363 14.08 13.86 5.64
C GLU A 363 15.16 13.77 4.57
N ARG A 364 16.41 14.08 4.91
CA ARG A 364 17.55 13.94 3.99
C ARG A 364 17.70 12.48 3.54
N ARG A 365 17.67 11.50 4.47
CA ARG A 365 17.75 10.07 4.17
C ARG A 365 16.62 9.62 3.24
N LEU A 366 15.40 10.07 3.48
CA LEU A 366 14.27 9.76 2.60
C LEU A 366 14.44 10.34 1.19
N ARG A 367 14.99 11.56 1.07
CA ARG A 367 15.30 12.21 -0.23
C ARG A 367 16.41 11.48 -1.00
N GLU A 368 17.36 10.90 -0.29
CA GLU A 368 18.47 10.13 -0.86
C GLU A 368 18.08 8.70 -1.22
N SER A 369 17.06 8.15 -0.56
CA SER A 369 16.51 6.80 -0.80
C SER A 369 15.55 6.76 -1.99
N PHE A 370 15.06 5.57 -2.30
CA PHE A 370 14.01 5.39 -3.31
C PHE A 370 12.67 6.02 -2.89
N VAL A 371 12.38 6.17 -1.59
CA VAL A 371 11.07 6.57 -1.07
C VAL A 371 10.60 7.90 -1.67
N LEU A 372 11.30 9.00 -1.44
CA LEU A 372 10.90 10.29 -1.99
C LEU A 372 11.27 10.46 -3.48
N ARG A 373 12.29 9.74 -3.97
CA ARG A 373 12.64 9.79 -5.40
C ARG A 373 11.58 9.16 -6.28
N ASP A 374 11.07 7.99 -5.91
CA ASP A 374 10.03 7.30 -6.67
C ASP A 374 8.72 8.08 -6.62
N LEU A 375 8.34 8.63 -5.44
CA LEU A 375 7.20 9.54 -5.32
C LEU A 375 7.33 10.78 -6.21
N GLN A 376 8.52 11.37 -6.28
CA GLN A 376 8.79 12.52 -7.15
C GLN A 376 8.68 12.14 -8.64
N THR A 377 9.21 10.98 -9.01
CA THR A 377 9.13 10.45 -10.38
C THR A 377 7.67 10.23 -10.79
N ALA A 378 6.83 9.73 -9.88
CA ALA A 378 5.42 9.47 -10.11
C ALA A 378 4.50 10.67 -9.80
N ALA A 379 5.03 11.88 -9.65
CA ALA A 379 4.25 13.07 -9.25
C ALA A 379 3.06 13.39 -10.17
N GLY A 380 3.13 12.98 -11.45
CA GLY A 380 2.06 13.18 -12.42
C GLY A 380 0.95 12.14 -12.39
N VAL A 381 1.14 11.00 -11.71
CA VAL A 381 0.22 9.86 -11.74
C VAL A 381 -1.15 10.16 -11.11
N PRO A 382 -1.26 10.83 -9.93
CA PRO A 382 -2.57 11.15 -9.37
C PRO A 382 -3.48 11.90 -10.37
N GLY A 383 -2.94 12.90 -11.07
CA GLY A 383 -3.69 13.62 -12.10
C GLY A 383 -4.05 12.76 -13.34
N LEU A 384 -3.27 11.72 -13.63
CA LEU A 384 -3.62 10.76 -14.69
C LEU A 384 -4.78 9.85 -14.25
N LEU A 385 -4.79 9.40 -12.99
CA LEU A 385 -5.84 8.54 -12.43
C LEU A 385 -7.22 9.21 -12.40
N GLU A 386 -7.30 10.54 -12.48
CA GLU A 386 -8.57 11.26 -12.66
C GLU A 386 -9.22 11.00 -14.03
N ASN A 387 -8.45 10.49 -15.01
CA ASN A 387 -8.97 10.21 -16.33
C ASN A 387 -9.81 8.92 -16.32
N ARG A 388 -11.12 9.08 -16.24
CA ARG A 388 -12.10 7.97 -16.24
C ARG A 388 -11.94 7.02 -17.42
N ARG A 389 -11.40 7.48 -18.58
CA ARG A 389 -11.20 6.64 -19.77
C ARG A 389 -10.21 5.48 -19.50
N LEU A 390 -9.32 5.61 -18.51
CA LEU A 390 -8.41 4.53 -18.09
C LEU A 390 -9.19 3.31 -17.57
N PHE A 391 -10.33 3.54 -16.93
CA PHE A 391 -11.13 2.52 -16.27
C PHE A 391 -12.38 2.10 -17.09
N THR A 392 -12.66 2.77 -18.21
CA THR A 392 -13.83 2.50 -19.05
C THR A 392 -13.41 2.22 -20.50
N HIS A 393 -13.02 3.26 -21.21
CA HIS A 393 -12.80 3.21 -22.67
C HIS A 393 -11.64 2.30 -23.08
N TYR A 394 -10.47 2.41 -22.41
CA TYR A 394 -9.29 1.65 -22.85
C TYR A 394 -9.42 0.15 -22.63
N PRO A 395 -9.93 -0.34 -21.48
CA PRO A 395 -10.21 -1.77 -21.30
C PRO A 395 -11.19 -2.32 -22.33
N GLU A 396 -12.26 -1.58 -22.62
CA GLU A 396 -13.22 -1.97 -23.66
C GLU A 396 -12.58 -1.98 -25.04
N ALA A 397 -11.85 -0.93 -25.41
CA ALA A 397 -11.19 -0.81 -26.71
C ALA A 397 -10.18 -1.93 -26.96
N VAL A 398 -9.38 -2.29 -25.93
CA VAL A 398 -8.41 -3.39 -26.01
C VAL A 398 -9.12 -4.73 -26.19
N THR A 399 -10.11 -5.04 -25.35
CA THR A 399 -10.83 -6.32 -25.41
C THR A 399 -11.60 -6.48 -26.73
N GLU A 400 -12.19 -5.40 -27.26
CA GLU A 400 -12.84 -5.42 -28.57
C GLU A 400 -11.85 -5.60 -29.73
N LEU A 401 -10.69 -4.94 -29.68
CA LEU A 401 -9.64 -5.10 -30.69
C LEU A 401 -9.17 -6.56 -30.72
N MET A 402 -8.90 -7.16 -29.55
CA MET A 402 -8.50 -8.56 -29.47
C MET A 402 -9.60 -9.47 -29.98
N ARG A 403 -10.86 -9.28 -29.59
CA ARG A 403 -11.98 -10.02 -30.14
C ARG A 403 -12.03 -9.97 -31.69
N ASP A 404 -11.92 -8.76 -32.26
CA ASP A 404 -11.99 -8.60 -33.72
C ASP A 404 -10.83 -9.30 -34.45
N LEU A 405 -9.64 -9.37 -33.81
CA LEU A 405 -8.48 -10.07 -34.37
C LEU A 405 -8.62 -11.60 -34.32
N PHE A 406 -9.27 -12.14 -33.30
CA PHE A 406 -9.44 -13.58 -33.09
C PHE A 406 -10.75 -14.14 -33.66
N THR A 407 -11.68 -13.28 -34.13
CA THR A 407 -12.96 -13.74 -34.66
C THR A 407 -12.80 -14.18 -36.15
N VAL A 408 -13.20 -15.41 -36.42
CA VAL A 408 -13.31 -15.96 -37.78
C VAL A 408 -14.79 -16.02 -38.14
N GLY A 409 -15.18 -15.24 -39.14
CA GLY A 409 -16.56 -15.22 -39.65
C GLY A 409 -16.79 -16.27 -40.77
N PRO A 410 -18.04 -16.47 -41.20
CA PRO A 410 -18.40 -17.44 -42.25
C PRO A 410 -17.98 -17.04 -43.66
N GLY A 411 -17.49 -15.81 -43.87
CA GLY A 411 -17.05 -15.28 -45.17
C GLY A 411 -15.53 -15.31 -45.35
N PRO A 412 -15.02 -14.84 -46.50
CA PRO A 412 -13.59 -14.74 -46.76
C PRO A 412 -12.90 -13.88 -45.66
N ALA A 413 -11.78 -14.35 -45.16
CA ALA A 413 -11.01 -13.63 -44.13
C ALA A 413 -10.45 -12.30 -44.66
N SER A 414 -10.62 -11.23 -43.93
CA SER A 414 -9.89 -9.97 -44.16
C SER A 414 -8.41 -10.14 -43.77
N LYS A 415 -7.52 -9.38 -44.42
CA LYS A 415 -6.11 -9.34 -43.99
C LYS A 415 -6.02 -8.90 -42.52
N LEU A 416 -5.29 -9.65 -41.74
CA LEU A 416 -5.09 -9.36 -40.31
C LEU A 416 -4.63 -7.92 -40.07
N SER A 417 -3.68 -7.43 -40.92
CA SER A 417 -3.21 -6.05 -40.88
C SER A 417 -4.30 -5.01 -41.09
N SER A 418 -5.27 -5.30 -42.03
CA SER A 418 -6.38 -4.38 -42.31
C SER A 418 -7.41 -4.36 -41.17
N THR A 419 -7.65 -5.50 -40.50
CA THR A 419 -8.52 -5.61 -39.35
C THR A 419 -7.88 -4.89 -38.13
N GLY A 420 -6.61 -5.14 -37.88
CA GLY A 420 -5.85 -4.48 -36.80
C GLY A 420 -5.77 -2.96 -36.96
N LEU A 421 -5.36 -2.47 -38.14
CA LEU A 421 -5.28 -1.03 -38.43
C LEU A 421 -6.65 -0.34 -38.34
N ARG A 422 -7.70 -0.95 -38.84
CA ARG A 422 -9.06 -0.42 -38.75
C ARG A 422 -9.53 -0.37 -37.29
N GLY A 423 -9.27 -1.44 -36.54
CA GLY A 423 -9.60 -1.53 -35.12
C GLY A 423 -8.87 -0.47 -34.30
N LEU A 424 -7.55 -0.31 -34.47
CA LEU A 424 -6.74 0.72 -33.84
C LEU A 424 -7.23 2.12 -34.17
N ARG A 425 -7.43 2.39 -35.48
CA ARG A 425 -7.89 3.72 -35.90
C ARG A 425 -9.26 4.08 -35.35
N ARG A 426 -10.19 3.14 -35.27
CA ARG A 426 -11.56 3.38 -34.78
C ARG A 426 -11.57 3.66 -33.27
N ARG A 427 -10.70 3.02 -32.48
CA ARG A 427 -10.77 3.01 -31.01
C ARG A 427 -9.73 3.87 -30.31
N PHE A 428 -8.60 4.15 -30.99
CA PHE A 428 -7.46 4.82 -30.38
C PHE A 428 -7.00 6.09 -31.11
N MET A 429 -7.62 6.45 -32.25
CA MET A 429 -7.25 7.64 -33.02
C MET A 429 -8.30 8.75 -32.93
N ASP A 430 -8.95 8.91 -31.78
CA ASP A 430 -9.80 10.06 -31.47
C ASP A 430 -8.99 11.17 -30.79
N PRO A 431 -9.43 12.45 -30.85
CA PRO A 431 -8.72 13.58 -30.25
C PRO A 431 -8.52 13.44 -28.73
N ALA A 432 -9.44 12.78 -28.03
CA ALA A 432 -9.33 12.55 -26.59
C ALA A 432 -8.18 11.59 -26.28
N THR A 433 -8.04 10.49 -27.05
CA THR A 433 -6.91 9.55 -26.91
C THR A 433 -5.58 10.23 -27.19
N VAL A 434 -5.49 11.12 -28.17
CA VAL A 434 -4.26 11.89 -28.42
C VAL A 434 -3.93 12.78 -27.22
N LYS A 435 -4.93 13.45 -26.63
CA LYS A 435 -4.76 14.23 -25.40
C LYS A 435 -4.30 13.36 -24.23
N ASP A 436 -4.92 12.19 -24.05
CA ASP A 436 -4.55 11.24 -23.01
C ASP A 436 -3.10 10.79 -23.17
N LEU A 437 -2.67 10.39 -24.38
CA LEU A 437 -1.29 10.02 -24.66
C LEU A 437 -0.27 11.14 -24.36
N LEU A 438 -0.65 12.40 -24.58
CA LEU A 438 0.20 13.52 -24.20
C LEU A 438 0.31 13.70 -22.69
N SER A 439 -0.73 13.32 -21.92
CA SER A 439 -0.69 13.36 -20.46
C SER A 439 0.26 12.32 -19.85
N PHE A 440 0.45 11.17 -20.50
CA PHE A 440 1.44 10.16 -20.09
C PHE A 440 2.90 10.66 -20.11
N ARG A 441 3.19 11.76 -20.80
CA ARG A 441 4.54 12.37 -20.77
C ARG A 441 4.87 13.04 -19.43
N ARG A 442 3.90 13.15 -18.52
CA ARG A 442 4.06 13.78 -17.21
C ARG A 442 4.40 12.78 -16.09
N ILE A 443 4.51 11.51 -16.47
CA ILE A 443 4.80 10.39 -15.56
C ILE A 443 6.25 9.94 -15.75
#